data_fbdc0930e01e60a21e6fae43edee3515
#
_entry.id   fbdc0930e01e60a21e6fae43edee3515
#
_cell.length_a   1.000
_cell.length_b   1.000
_cell.length_c   1.000
_cell.angle_alpha   90.00
_cell.angle_beta   90.00
_cell.angle_gamma   90.00
#
_symmetry.space_group_name_H-M   'P 1'
#
loop_
_entity.id
_entity.type
_entity.pdbx_description
1 polymer ?
#
loop_
_entity_poly.entity_id
_entity_poly.type
_entity_poly.pdbx_seq_one_letter_code
_entity_poly.pdbx_strand_id
1 'polypeptide(L)'
;MDRLAKNQKIKETGKATRERRKDMLCRVFEVKVDLSRMSKSQRNDVNTLFREAKWFRNAYLADNGLSDKSRSVKVKVKDVFEERELTLLGSQIKQSIISEVKDSIRGLAVLKKNGHKVGALRFKSVCNCVNLIQFHITYDIDKDRSRIRVQGIRKPFKVRGLEQIPDDAEIANAKLIRKASGLYFHITCYVPKEEKHIPHRSVGIDFGISDNLVFSDGREPVNICVPESKGTKLASRRMNKALSHNGNQKSNKHYKRKNKVRIAYEKDKNRRKDLANKAVHEILNNYDFIAIQDEMIHNWHKGIFGKQVQHSAMGVIKEELKNSSGVYVVSRDFPSTQICPECGKLTKHPLKMRSYTCQYCGYHHPSRDEKAAGSILEEAKRIYRLSGIESVESRGGQTHCTCAESNLHQGKVIACEAGSPCF
;
A
#
# COMPACT_ATOMS: atom_id res chain seq x y z
N MET A 1 -23.42 -34.62 7.38
CA MET A 1 -22.81 -33.61 8.29
C MET A 1 -23.81 -32.48 8.48
N ASP A 2 -24.20 -32.24 9.71
CA ASP A 2 -25.08 -31.15 10.07
C ASP A 2 -24.46 -29.80 9.70
N ARG A 3 -25.29 -28.86 9.26
CA ARG A 3 -24.88 -27.49 8.85
C ARG A 3 -24.11 -26.77 9.96
N LEU A 4 -24.49 -27.02 11.21
CA LEU A 4 -23.84 -26.46 12.39
C LEU A 4 -22.40 -27.00 12.55
N ALA A 5 -22.22 -28.32 12.45
CA ALA A 5 -20.89 -28.97 12.51
C ALA A 5 -19.95 -28.48 11.39
N LYS A 6 -20.50 -28.30 10.17
CA LYS A 6 -19.73 -27.74 9.05
C LYS A 6 -19.28 -26.30 9.31
N ASN A 7 -20.18 -25.46 9.86
CA ASN A 7 -19.84 -24.07 10.18
C ASN A 7 -18.81 -23.97 11.31
N GLN A 8 -18.89 -24.86 12.29
CA GLN A 8 -17.91 -24.92 13.39
C GLN A 8 -16.52 -25.32 12.86
N LYS A 9 -16.43 -26.36 12.03
CA LYS A 9 -15.17 -26.76 11.39
C LYS A 9 -14.55 -25.63 10.57
N ILE A 10 -15.36 -24.85 9.84
CA ILE A 10 -14.87 -23.68 9.09
C ILE A 10 -14.29 -22.62 10.01
N LYS A 11 -14.95 -22.34 11.16
CA LYS A 11 -14.47 -21.37 12.16
C LYS A 11 -13.14 -21.83 12.77
N GLU A 12 -13.03 -23.09 13.14
CA GLU A 12 -11.82 -23.70 13.72
C GLU A 12 -10.65 -23.66 12.73
N THR A 13 -10.87 -24.09 11.48
CA THR A 13 -9.86 -24.01 10.42
C THR A 13 -9.42 -22.56 10.18
N GLY A 14 -10.36 -21.62 10.18
CA GLY A 14 -10.05 -20.20 10.04
C GLY A 14 -9.25 -19.63 11.22
N LYS A 15 -9.49 -20.14 12.44
CA LYS A 15 -8.72 -19.75 13.64
C LYS A 15 -7.29 -20.33 13.56
N ALA A 16 -7.14 -21.60 13.27
CA ALA A 16 -5.85 -22.26 13.12
C ALA A 16 -4.98 -21.60 12.02
N THR A 17 -5.60 -21.24 10.89
CA THR A 17 -4.89 -20.51 9.81
C THR A 17 -4.41 -19.16 10.27
N ARG A 18 -5.20 -18.40 11.03
CA ARG A 18 -4.80 -17.08 11.56
C ARG A 18 -3.66 -17.20 12.56
N GLU A 19 -3.71 -18.19 13.46
CA GLU A 19 -2.62 -18.45 14.43
C GLU A 19 -1.32 -18.78 13.70
N ARG A 20 -1.32 -19.74 12.77
CA ARG A 20 -0.14 -20.09 11.99
C ARG A 20 0.46 -18.89 11.24
N ARG A 21 -0.38 -18.01 10.68
CA ARG A 21 0.09 -16.85 9.92
C ARG A 21 0.62 -15.70 10.78
N LYS A 22 0.46 -15.72 12.11
CA LYS A 22 1.06 -14.72 12.99
C LYS A 22 2.58 -14.72 12.92
N ASP A 23 3.16 -15.91 12.76
CA ASP A 23 4.61 -16.09 12.70
C ASP A 23 5.16 -16.05 11.28
N MET A 24 4.33 -15.65 10.31
CA MET A 24 4.72 -15.52 8.92
C MET A 24 4.70 -14.06 8.47
N LEU A 25 5.50 -13.74 7.44
CA LEU A 25 5.49 -12.44 6.77
C LEU A 25 4.48 -12.46 5.62
N CYS A 26 3.53 -11.52 5.64
CA CYS A 26 2.62 -11.31 4.52
C CYS A 26 3.33 -10.51 3.42
N ARG A 27 3.51 -11.11 2.24
CA ARG A 27 4.12 -10.45 1.07
C ARG A 27 3.18 -10.51 -0.13
N VAL A 28 3.24 -9.48 -0.97
CA VAL A 28 2.49 -9.40 -2.22
C VAL A 28 3.45 -9.42 -3.39
N PHE A 29 3.36 -10.45 -4.21
CA PHE A 29 4.16 -10.60 -5.42
C PHE A 29 3.39 -10.09 -6.64
N GLU A 30 4.00 -9.20 -7.41
CA GLU A 30 3.42 -8.68 -8.64
C GLU A 30 3.90 -9.50 -9.82
N VAL A 31 2.96 -10.19 -10.49
CA VAL A 31 3.21 -11.06 -11.63
C VAL A 31 2.58 -10.47 -12.88
N LYS A 32 3.36 -10.29 -13.94
CA LYS A 32 2.91 -9.65 -15.18
C LYS A 32 2.36 -10.66 -16.17
N VAL A 33 1.18 -10.39 -16.74
CA VAL A 33 0.61 -11.19 -17.84
C VAL A 33 1.33 -10.88 -19.15
N ASP A 34 1.70 -11.92 -19.89
CA ASP A 34 2.26 -11.78 -21.24
C ASP A 34 1.14 -11.52 -22.26
N LEU A 35 0.90 -10.24 -22.53
CA LEU A 35 -0.16 -9.81 -23.44
C LEU A 35 0.07 -10.26 -24.89
N SER A 36 1.32 -10.56 -25.29
CA SER A 36 1.63 -11.01 -26.66
C SER A 36 1.06 -12.41 -26.93
N ARG A 37 0.96 -13.22 -25.88
CA ARG A 37 0.44 -14.58 -25.92
C ARG A 37 -1.06 -14.70 -25.62
N MET A 38 -1.73 -13.58 -25.34
CA MET A 38 -3.18 -13.57 -25.14
C MET A 38 -3.93 -13.63 -26.46
N SER A 39 -4.83 -14.59 -26.59
CA SER A 39 -5.78 -14.67 -27.71
C SER A 39 -6.80 -13.52 -27.67
N LYS A 40 -7.45 -13.26 -28.80
CA LYS A 40 -8.55 -12.28 -28.88
C LYS A 40 -9.72 -12.66 -27.95
N SER A 41 -10.05 -13.94 -27.84
CA SER A 41 -11.07 -14.45 -26.91
C SER A 41 -10.71 -14.14 -25.48
N GLN A 42 -9.50 -14.49 -25.00
CA GLN A 42 -9.05 -14.17 -23.64
C GLN A 42 -9.12 -12.68 -23.31
N ARG A 43 -8.76 -11.81 -24.28
CA ARG A 43 -8.86 -10.36 -24.08
C ARG A 43 -10.31 -9.92 -23.92
N ASN A 44 -11.22 -10.51 -24.66
CA ASN A 44 -12.66 -10.25 -24.54
C ASN A 44 -13.18 -10.74 -23.19
N ASP A 45 -12.81 -11.95 -22.75
CA ASP A 45 -13.22 -12.52 -21.46
C ASP A 45 -12.75 -11.64 -20.30
N VAL A 46 -11.48 -11.19 -20.32
CA VAL A 46 -10.96 -10.24 -19.32
C VAL A 46 -11.74 -8.93 -19.35
N ASN A 47 -12.04 -8.37 -20.51
CA ASN A 47 -12.82 -7.14 -20.62
C ASN A 47 -14.24 -7.33 -20.07
N THR A 48 -14.86 -8.48 -20.35
CA THR A 48 -16.18 -8.84 -19.84
C THR A 48 -16.14 -9.00 -18.31
N LEU A 49 -15.17 -9.73 -17.76
CA LEU A 49 -15.02 -9.89 -16.32
C LEU A 49 -14.92 -8.54 -15.58
N PHE A 50 -14.08 -7.60 -16.05
CA PHE A 50 -13.98 -6.26 -15.45
C PHE A 50 -15.27 -5.44 -15.61
N ARG A 51 -15.97 -5.62 -16.72
CA ARG A 51 -17.24 -4.94 -17.00
C ARG A 51 -18.35 -5.46 -16.08
N GLU A 52 -18.48 -6.78 -15.97
CA GLU A 52 -19.43 -7.43 -15.07
C GLU A 52 -19.17 -7.10 -13.60
N ALA A 53 -17.91 -7.08 -13.17
CA ALA A 53 -17.52 -6.65 -11.82
C ALA A 53 -17.95 -5.20 -11.54
N LYS A 54 -17.80 -4.30 -12.52
CA LYS A 54 -18.30 -2.92 -12.41
C LYS A 54 -19.83 -2.89 -12.28
N TRP A 55 -20.53 -3.62 -13.15
CA TRP A 55 -21.99 -3.66 -13.14
C TRP A 55 -22.52 -4.19 -11.81
N PHE A 56 -22.01 -5.32 -11.36
CA PHE A 56 -22.40 -5.94 -10.11
C PHE A 56 -22.14 -5.03 -8.89
N ARG A 57 -20.95 -4.42 -8.82
CA ARG A 57 -20.62 -3.48 -7.74
C ARG A 57 -21.57 -2.28 -7.70
N ASN A 58 -21.85 -1.70 -8.86
CA ASN A 58 -22.73 -0.53 -8.93
C ASN A 58 -24.19 -0.91 -8.65
N ALA A 59 -24.66 -2.05 -9.14
CA ALA A 59 -26.00 -2.57 -8.86
C ALA A 59 -26.15 -2.86 -7.36
N TYR A 60 -25.16 -3.51 -6.71
CA TYR A 60 -25.17 -3.76 -5.28
C TYR A 60 -25.15 -2.47 -4.43
N LEU A 61 -24.48 -1.42 -4.92
CA LEU A 61 -24.49 -0.12 -4.24
C LEU A 61 -25.85 0.59 -4.36
N ALA A 62 -26.57 0.36 -5.45
CA ALA A 62 -27.92 0.90 -5.67
C ALA A 62 -28.98 0.11 -4.91
N ASP A 63 -28.82 -1.22 -4.82
CA ASP A 63 -29.74 -2.14 -4.18
C ASP A 63 -28.98 -3.18 -3.34
N ASN A 64 -29.00 -3.00 -2.03
CA ASN A 64 -28.33 -3.88 -1.07
C ASN A 64 -28.96 -5.29 -0.99
N GLY A 65 -30.10 -5.53 -1.59
CA GLY A 65 -30.76 -6.84 -1.67
C GLY A 65 -30.12 -7.80 -2.66
N LEU A 66 -29.22 -7.31 -3.53
CA LEU A 66 -28.54 -8.14 -4.52
C LEU A 66 -27.63 -9.17 -3.84
N SER A 67 -27.75 -10.44 -4.26
CA SER A 67 -26.96 -11.54 -3.68
C SER A 67 -25.83 -12.02 -4.61
N ASP A 68 -24.89 -12.77 -4.05
CA ASP A 68 -23.83 -13.45 -4.80
C ASP A 68 -24.34 -14.52 -5.77
N LYS A 69 -25.59 -14.97 -5.60
CA LYS A 69 -26.28 -15.94 -6.49
C LYS A 69 -26.93 -15.27 -7.70
N SER A 70 -27.08 -13.94 -7.70
CA SER A 70 -27.72 -13.20 -8.80
C SER A 70 -26.99 -13.45 -10.12
N ARG A 71 -27.75 -13.84 -11.16
CA ARG A 71 -27.21 -14.13 -12.50
C ARG A 71 -27.27 -12.94 -13.43
N SER A 72 -28.06 -11.94 -13.11
CA SER A 72 -28.24 -10.71 -13.87
C SER A 72 -28.26 -9.49 -12.96
N VAL A 73 -28.07 -8.32 -13.53
CA VAL A 73 -28.14 -7.03 -12.82
C VAL A 73 -28.76 -5.97 -13.74
N LYS A 74 -29.49 -5.04 -13.13
CA LYS A 74 -30.00 -3.85 -13.83
C LYS A 74 -28.88 -2.82 -13.99
N VAL A 75 -28.63 -2.38 -15.21
CA VAL A 75 -27.61 -1.40 -15.56
C VAL A 75 -28.26 -0.22 -16.28
N LYS A 76 -28.01 1.00 -15.80
CA LYS A 76 -28.48 2.20 -16.50
C LYS A 76 -27.63 2.43 -17.75
N VAL A 77 -28.26 2.38 -18.92
CA VAL A 77 -27.68 2.69 -20.23
C VAL A 77 -28.38 3.94 -20.75
N LYS A 78 -27.66 5.05 -20.80
CA LYS A 78 -28.26 6.39 -21.01
C LYS A 78 -29.33 6.64 -19.94
N ASP A 79 -30.61 6.69 -20.32
CA ASP A 79 -31.72 6.95 -19.39
C ASP A 79 -32.61 5.73 -19.13
N VAL A 80 -32.31 4.58 -19.71
CA VAL A 80 -33.06 3.34 -19.59
C VAL A 80 -32.30 2.32 -18.75
N PHE A 81 -33.01 1.56 -17.91
CA PHE A 81 -32.45 0.41 -17.22
C PHE A 81 -32.61 -0.85 -18.08
N GLU A 82 -31.49 -1.49 -18.35
CA GLU A 82 -31.42 -2.74 -19.07
C GLU A 82 -30.92 -3.85 -18.15
N GLU A 83 -31.51 -5.03 -18.27
CA GLU A 83 -31.01 -6.22 -17.58
C GLU A 83 -29.79 -6.77 -18.32
N ARG A 84 -28.71 -7.05 -17.59
CA ARG A 84 -27.45 -7.59 -18.13
C ARG A 84 -27.06 -8.84 -17.38
N GLU A 85 -26.82 -9.92 -18.12
CA GLU A 85 -26.35 -11.17 -17.55
C GLU A 85 -24.90 -11.09 -17.10
N LEU A 86 -24.57 -11.87 -16.06
CA LEU A 86 -23.25 -12.04 -15.47
C LEU A 86 -22.76 -13.45 -15.82
N THR A 87 -21.98 -13.55 -16.89
CA THR A 87 -21.55 -14.84 -17.46
C THR A 87 -20.22 -15.34 -16.90
N LEU A 88 -19.30 -14.42 -16.56
CA LEU A 88 -17.94 -14.73 -16.11
C LEU A 88 -17.71 -14.46 -14.62
N LEU A 89 -18.59 -13.69 -14.00
CA LEU A 89 -18.44 -13.28 -12.61
C LEU A 89 -18.96 -14.36 -11.65
N GLY A 90 -18.06 -15.21 -11.14
CA GLY A 90 -18.38 -16.28 -10.18
C GLY A 90 -18.90 -15.74 -8.84
N SER A 91 -19.63 -16.60 -8.09
CA SER A 91 -20.24 -16.22 -6.80
C SER A 91 -19.23 -15.74 -5.76
N GLN A 92 -18.06 -16.36 -5.67
CA GLN A 92 -17.02 -15.94 -4.72
C GLN A 92 -16.44 -14.56 -5.07
N ILE A 93 -16.29 -14.22 -6.36
CA ILE A 93 -15.88 -12.89 -6.77
C ILE A 93 -16.97 -11.88 -6.42
N LYS A 94 -18.26 -12.23 -6.61
CA LYS A 94 -19.40 -11.40 -6.17
C LYS A 94 -19.39 -11.17 -4.66
N GLN A 95 -19.15 -12.21 -3.85
CA GLN A 95 -19.01 -12.10 -2.39
C GLN A 95 -17.89 -11.12 -2.01
N SER A 96 -16.73 -11.17 -2.70
CA SER A 96 -15.64 -10.24 -2.43
C SER A 96 -16.01 -8.79 -2.76
N ILE A 97 -16.76 -8.57 -3.85
CA ILE A 97 -17.24 -7.23 -4.21
C ILE A 97 -18.25 -6.70 -3.16
N ILE A 98 -19.16 -7.56 -2.70
CA ILE A 98 -20.10 -7.22 -1.62
C ILE A 98 -19.34 -6.82 -0.35
N SER A 99 -18.35 -7.63 0.07
CA SER A 99 -17.51 -7.33 1.22
C SER A 99 -16.78 -6.00 1.06
N GLU A 100 -16.14 -5.75 -0.09
CA GLU A 100 -15.43 -4.50 -0.39
C GLU A 100 -16.36 -3.27 -0.27
N VAL A 101 -17.60 -3.36 -0.77
CA VAL A 101 -18.58 -2.28 -0.66
C VAL A 101 -18.97 -2.05 0.80
N LYS A 102 -19.28 -3.13 1.53
CA LYS A 102 -19.63 -3.05 2.96
C LYS A 102 -18.49 -2.45 3.80
N ASP A 103 -17.27 -2.87 3.56
CA ASP A 103 -16.08 -2.37 4.27
C ASP A 103 -15.82 -0.89 3.95
N SER A 104 -16.03 -0.49 2.69
CA SER A 104 -15.94 0.92 2.29
C SER A 104 -16.99 1.78 3.01
N ILE A 105 -18.22 1.29 3.14
CA ILE A 105 -19.30 1.99 3.88
C ILE A 105 -18.94 2.08 5.37
N ARG A 106 -18.44 0.99 5.97
CA ARG A 106 -17.99 0.99 7.39
C ARG A 106 -16.85 1.99 7.60
N GLY A 107 -15.87 2.03 6.68
CA GLY A 107 -14.78 3.00 6.74
C GLY A 107 -15.28 4.45 6.71
N LEU A 108 -16.26 4.76 5.85
CA LEU A 108 -16.88 6.10 5.82
C LEU A 108 -17.62 6.40 7.14
N ALA A 109 -18.32 5.43 7.73
CA ALA A 109 -18.99 5.59 9.00
C ALA A 109 -18.02 5.90 10.15
N VAL A 110 -16.86 5.21 10.21
CA VAL A 110 -15.81 5.49 11.18
C VAL A 110 -15.23 6.89 11.00
N LEU A 111 -14.94 7.31 9.76
CA LEU A 111 -14.46 8.66 9.48
C LEU A 111 -15.47 9.72 9.93
N LYS A 112 -16.77 9.50 9.67
CA LYS A 112 -17.85 10.39 10.14
C LYS A 112 -17.88 10.46 11.66
N LYS A 113 -17.76 9.32 12.35
CA LYS A 113 -17.71 9.27 13.82
C LYS A 113 -16.53 10.06 14.38
N ASN A 114 -15.40 10.07 13.68
CA ASN A 114 -14.19 10.82 14.03
C ASN A 114 -14.26 12.31 13.62
N GLY A 115 -15.44 12.84 13.29
CA GLY A 115 -15.64 14.27 12.97
C GLY A 115 -15.28 14.70 11.54
N HIS A 116 -14.89 13.76 10.66
CA HIS A 116 -14.57 14.10 9.27
C HIS A 116 -15.84 14.30 8.43
N LYS A 117 -15.82 15.29 7.55
CA LYS A 117 -16.86 15.43 6.51
C LYS A 117 -16.66 14.32 5.48
N VAL A 118 -17.64 13.43 5.37
CA VAL A 118 -17.61 12.32 4.40
C VAL A 118 -18.78 12.41 3.44
N GLY A 119 -18.51 12.08 2.16
CA GLY A 119 -19.56 11.94 1.15
C GLY A 119 -20.06 10.50 1.04
N ALA A 120 -21.09 10.28 0.23
CA ALA A 120 -21.58 8.96 -0.11
C ALA A 120 -20.61 8.20 -1.01
N LEU A 121 -20.64 6.87 -0.93
CA LEU A 121 -19.87 6.01 -1.83
C LEU A 121 -20.39 6.18 -3.28
N ARG A 122 -19.49 6.47 -4.21
CA ARG A 122 -19.84 6.77 -5.60
C ARG A 122 -19.86 5.52 -6.48
N PHE A 123 -20.66 5.55 -7.53
CA PHE A 123 -20.61 4.56 -8.61
C PHE A 123 -19.27 4.61 -9.35
N LYS A 124 -18.70 3.44 -9.65
CA LYS A 124 -17.48 3.35 -10.47
C LYS A 124 -17.82 3.42 -11.95
N SER A 125 -17.17 4.30 -12.69
CA SER A 125 -17.22 4.35 -14.14
C SER A 125 -16.40 3.21 -14.79
N VAL A 126 -15.29 2.83 -14.15
CA VAL A 126 -14.39 1.76 -14.60
C VAL A 126 -14.01 0.90 -13.40
N CYS A 127 -13.95 -0.41 -13.60
CA CYS A 127 -13.33 -1.36 -12.69
C CYS A 127 -12.00 -1.84 -13.28
N ASN A 128 -10.92 -1.67 -12.56
CA ASN A 128 -9.57 -2.08 -12.98
C ASN A 128 -8.97 -3.15 -12.07
N CYS A 129 -9.72 -3.63 -11.08
CA CYS A 129 -9.29 -4.64 -10.13
C CYS A 129 -10.43 -5.64 -9.88
N VAL A 130 -10.11 -6.93 -9.91
CA VAL A 130 -11.01 -8.01 -9.51
C VAL A 130 -10.28 -8.87 -8.49
N ASN A 131 -10.89 -9.05 -7.31
CA ASN A 131 -10.35 -9.88 -6.24
C ASN A 131 -10.62 -11.36 -6.52
N LEU A 132 -9.60 -12.18 -6.36
CA LEU A 132 -9.62 -13.63 -6.48
C LEU A 132 -9.31 -14.20 -5.09
N ILE A 133 -10.35 -14.38 -4.27
CA ILE A 133 -10.20 -14.55 -2.82
C ILE A 133 -9.78 -15.96 -2.38
N GLN A 134 -9.92 -16.95 -3.25
CA GLN A 134 -9.66 -18.33 -2.84
C GLN A 134 -8.80 -19.05 -3.88
N PHE A 135 -7.61 -19.42 -3.45
CA PHE A 135 -6.68 -20.26 -4.21
C PHE A 135 -7.31 -21.64 -4.49
N HIS A 136 -7.00 -22.23 -5.63
CA HIS A 136 -7.60 -23.43 -6.25
C HIS A 136 -9.06 -23.32 -6.67
N ILE A 137 -9.80 -22.28 -6.30
CA ILE A 137 -11.21 -22.09 -6.70
C ILE A 137 -11.38 -20.91 -7.65
N THR A 138 -11.04 -19.70 -7.21
CA THR A 138 -11.15 -18.50 -8.06
C THR A 138 -9.96 -18.32 -8.99
N TYR A 139 -8.83 -18.86 -8.63
CA TYR A 139 -7.62 -18.91 -9.45
C TYR A 139 -6.73 -20.07 -9.03
N ASP A 140 -5.82 -20.43 -9.92
CA ASP A 140 -4.84 -21.48 -9.73
C ASP A 140 -3.52 -21.13 -10.41
N ILE A 141 -2.39 -21.61 -9.85
CA ILE A 141 -1.03 -21.29 -10.30
C ILE A 141 -0.31 -22.56 -10.69
N ASP A 142 0.21 -22.57 -11.91
CA ASP A 142 1.13 -23.58 -12.44
C ASP A 142 2.51 -22.91 -12.60
N LYS A 143 3.39 -23.12 -11.60
CA LYS A 143 4.74 -22.51 -11.59
C LYS A 143 5.59 -23.06 -12.74
N ASP A 144 5.57 -24.36 -13.00
CA ASP A 144 6.42 -25.02 -13.99
C ASP A 144 6.15 -24.49 -15.40
N ARG A 145 4.88 -24.28 -15.73
CA ARG A 145 4.46 -23.74 -17.01
C ARG A 145 4.35 -22.22 -17.02
N SER A 146 4.62 -21.56 -15.89
CA SER A 146 4.43 -20.11 -15.68
C SER A 146 3.05 -19.65 -16.13
N ARG A 147 1.99 -20.27 -15.61
CA ARG A 147 0.60 -19.98 -15.98
C ARG A 147 -0.28 -19.74 -14.76
N ILE A 148 -1.28 -18.89 -14.95
CA ILE A 148 -2.33 -18.66 -13.95
C ILE A 148 -3.66 -18.89 -14.62
N ARG A 149 -4.50 -19.74 -14.01
CA ARG A 149 -5.89 -19.96 -14.39
C ARG A 149 -6.79 -19.08 -13.55
N VAL A 150 -7.84 -18.53 -14.12
CA VAL A 150 -8.87 -17.72 -13.44
C VAL A 150 -10.23 -18.32 -13.72
N GLN A 151 -11.05 -18.44 -12.69
CA GLN A 151 -12.42 -18.94 -12.82
C GLN A 151 -13.22 -18.11 -13.85
N GLY A 152 -13.99 -18.79 -14.68
CA GLY A 152 -14.77 -18.17 -15.77
C GLY A 152 -13.96 -17.89 -17.04
N ILE A 153 -12.62 -17.91 -17.01
CA ILE A 153 -11.78 -17.71 -18.20
C ILE A 153 -11.21 -19.05 -18.66
N ARG A 154 -11.60 -19.47 -19.85
CA ARG A 154 -11.30 -20.81 -20.36
C ARG A 154 -9.81 -21.12 -20.48
N LYS A 155 -9.00 -20.18 -20.99
CA LYS A 155 -7.57 -20.38 -21.21
C LYS A 155 -6.72 -19.77 -20.08
N PRO A 156 -5.69 -20.48 -19.56
CA PRO A 156 -4.79 -19.92 -18.58
C PRO A 156 -3.95 -18.80 -19.17
N PHE A 157 -3.54 -17.85 -18.31
CA PHE A 157 -2.66 -16.75 -18.67
C PHE A 157 -1.20 -17.19 -18.61
N LYS A 158 -0.42 -16.94 -19.64
CA LYS A 158 1.04 -16.98 -19.54
C LYS A 158 1.50 -15.73 -18.81
N VAL A 159 2.33 -15.91 -17.80
CA VAL A 159 2.80 -14.83 -16.92
C VAL A 159 4.31 -14.86 -16.76
N ARG A 160 4.88 -13.77 -16.20
CA ARG A 160 6.29 -13.61 -15.86
C ARG A 160 6.39 -13.11 -14.43
N GLY A 161 7.31 -13.66 -13.66
CA GLY A 161 7.57 -13.28 -12.28
C GLY A 161 7.00 -14.25 -11.24
N LEU A 162 6.55 -15.45 -11.61
CA LEU A 162 6.13 -16.49 -10.65
C LEU A 162 7.32 -17.08 -9.88
N GLU A 163 8.50 -17.05 -10.44
CA GLU A 163 9.76 -17.45 -9.84
C GLU A 163 10.14 -16.65 -8.59
N GLN A 164 9.53 -15.47 -8.41
CA GLN A 164 9.73 -14.63 -7.22
C GLN A 164 9.04 -15.20 -5.98
N ILE A 165 8.04 -16.08 -6.16
CA ILE A 165 7.29 -16.67 -5.05
C ILE A 165 8.07 -17.87 -4.54
N PRO A 166 8.57 -17.86 -3.28
CA PRO A 166 9.26 -19.00 -2.70
C PRO A 166 8.39 -20.26 -2.72
N ASP A 167 9.01 -21.44 -2.74
CA ASP A 167 8.27 -22.71 -2.82
C ASP A 167 7.58 -23.06 -1.52
N ASP A 168 8.11 -22.61 -0.40
CA ASP A 168 7.56 -22.75 0.95
C ASP A 168 6.49 -21.67 1.27
N ALA A 169 6.21 -20.75 0.36
CA ALA A 169 5.21 -19.71 0.56
C ALA A 169 3.79 -20.27 0.56
N GLU A 170 3.01 -19.96 1.57
CA GLU A 170 1.57 -20.22 1.60
C GLU A 170 0.83 -19.19 0.75
N ILE A 171 0.25 -19.63 -0.37
CA ILE A 171 -0.52 -18.79 -1.27
C ILE A 171 -1.91 -18.56 -0.67
N ALA A 172 -2.36 -17.29 -0.59
CA ALA A 172 -3.64 -16.93 0.02
C ALA A 172 -4.66 -16.43 -1.01
N ASN A 173 -4.60 -15.17 -1.38
CA ASN A 173 -5.50 -14.56 -2.34
C ASN A 173 -4.73 -13.84 -3.45
N ALA A 174 -5.41 -13.52 -4.54
CA ALA A 174 -4.83 -12.72 -5.60
C ALA A 174 -5.79 -11.60 -6.03
N LYS A 175 -5.24 -10.63 -6.75
CA LYS A 175 -6.00 -9.60 -7.44
C LYS A 175 -5.58 -9.55 -8.89
N LEU A 176 -6.53 -9.59 -9.81
CA LEU A 176 -6.29 -9.31 -11.22
C LEU A 176 -6.44 -7.81 -11.44
N ILE A 177 -5.36 -7.13 -11.85
CA ILE A 177 -5.30 -5.68 -11.93
C ILE A 177 -4.93 -5.23 -13.34
N ARG A 178 -5.69 -4.25 -13.86
CA ARG A 178 -5.40 -3.59 -15.12
C ARG A 178 -4.70 -2.26 -14.85
N LYS A 179 -3.43 -2.17 -15.22
CA LYS A 179 -2.63 -0.94 -15.21
C LYS A 179 -2.50 -0.38 -16.64
N ALA A 180 -1.96 0.82 -16.77
CA ALA A 180 -1.68 1.41 -18.08
C ALA A 180 -0.65 0.60 -18.89
N SER A 181 0.32 -0.01 -18.22
CA SER A 181 1.39 -0.83 -18.78
C SER A 181 0.98 -2.28 -19.08
N GLY A 182 -0.20 -2.72 -18.64
CA GLY A 182 -0.66 -4.09 -18.90
C GLY A 182 -1.60 -4.67 -17.85
N LEU A 183 -1.64 -5.98 -17.82
CA LEU A 183 -2.43 -6.78 -16.89
C LEU A 183 -1.49 -7.48 -15.91
N TYR A 184 -1.85 -7.49 -14.64
CA TYR A 184 -1.00 -7.99 -13.55
C TYR A 184 -1.84 -8.82 -12.57
N PHE A 185 -1.21 -9.83 -11.99
CA PHE A 185 -1.69 -10.47 -10.77
C PHE A 185 -0.88 -9.97 -9.59
N HIS A 186 -1.55 -9.51 -8.55
CA HIS A 186 -0.96 -9.32 -7.24
C HIS A 186 -1.34 -10.53 -6.40
N ILE A 187 -0.38 -11.35 -6.06
CA ILE A 187 -0.58 -12.59 -5.33
C ILE A 187 -0.09 -12.38 -3.90
N THR A 188 -0.99 -12.52 -2.94
CA THR A 188 -0.67 -12.43 -1.53
C THR A 188 -0.21 -13.79 -1.04
N CYS A 189 0.98 -13.85 -0.49
CA CYS A 189 1.57 -15.05 0.09
C CYS A 189 2.04 -14.78 1.52
N TYR A 190 2.02 -15.81 2.33
CA TYR A 190 2.67 -15.82 3.62
C TYR A 190 3.95 -16.64 3.51
N VAL A 191 5.07 -16.05 3.91
CA VAL A 191 6.39 -16.66 3.88
C VAL A 191 6.92 -16.79 5.31
N PRO A 192 7.67 -17.83 5.65
CA PRO A 192 8.31 -17.92 6.95
C PRO A 192 9.13 -16.68 7.28
N LYS A 193 9.17 -16.30 8.54
CA LYS A 193 10.09 -15.26 8.99
C LYS A 193 11.49 -15.85 9.01
N GLU A 194 12.39 -15.29 8.22
CA GLU A 194 13.81 -15.59 8.33
C GLU A 194 14.37 -14.94 9.60
N GLU A 195 15.04 -15.69 10.44
CA GLU A 195 15.85 -15.14 11.53
C GLU A 195 17.08 -14.48 10.90
N LYS A 196 17.07 -13.16 10.80
CA LYS A 196 18.23 -12.41 10.35
C LYS A 196 19.08 -12.06 11.57
N HIS A 197 20.33 -12.38 11.52
CA HIS A 197 21.30 -11.84 12.46
C HIS A 197 21.52 -10.36 12.10
N ILE A 198 20.81 -9.48 12.78
CA ILE A 198 20.94 -8.03 12.61
C ILE A 198 21.88 -7.51 13.70
N PRO A 199 22.84 -6.63 13.39
CA PRO A 199 23.69 -6.02 14.40
C PRO A 199 22.84 -5.31 15.48
N HIS A 200 23.21 -5.42 16.75
CA HIS A 200 22.58 -4.69 17.84
C HIS A 200 22.88 -3.20 17.74
N ARG A 201 22.20 -2.51 16.87
CA ARG A 201 22.34 -1.07 16.62
C ARG A 201 20.99 -0.39 16.66
N SER A 202 20.93 0.71 17.38
CA SER A 202 19.75 1.55 17.43
C SER A 202 19.94 2.85 16.64
N VAL A 203 18.90 3.33 15.99
CA VAL A 203 18.91 4.59 15.24
C VAL A 203 17.58 5.33 15.32
N GLY A 204 17.63 6.65 15.45
CA GLY A 204 16.51 7.54 15.24
C GLY A 204 16.56 8.11 13.81
N ILE A 205 15.40 8.28 13.19
CA ILE A 205 15.28 8.84 11.84
C ILE A 205 14.32 10.02 11.87
N ASP A 206 14.82 11.18 11.48
CA ASP A 206 14.02 12.38 11.23
C ASP A 206 13.72 12.52 9.73
N PHE A 207 12.46 12.86 9.38
CA PHE A 207 12.03 13.07 8.01
C PHE A 207 12.06 14.56 7.66
N GLY A 208 12.82 14.94 6.65
CA GLY A 208 12.97 16.32 6.21
C GLY A 208 12.71 16.54 4.72
N ILE A 209 12.47 17.79 4.32
CA ILE A 209 12.28 18.17 2.91
C ILE A 209 13.63 18.39 2.23
N SER A 210 14.59 19.01 2.90
CA SER A 210 15.95 19.23 2.37
C SER A 210 16.71 17.92 2.32
N ASP A 211 16.82 17.28 3.46
CA ASP A 211 17.39 15.94 3.64
C ASP A 211 16.24 15.00 4.01
N ASN A 212 16.01 13.98 3.17
CA ASN A 212 14.79 13.19 3.28
C ASN A 212 14.79 12.29 4.51
N LEU A 213 15.93 11.72 4.86
CA LEU A 213 16.15 10.87 6.02
C LEU A 213 17.45 11.29 6.68
N VAL A 214 17.37 11.82 7.87
CA VAL A 214 18.52 12.16 8.71
C VAL A 214 18.58 11.17 9.85
N PHE A 215 19.78 10.68 10.16
CA PHE A 215 20.01 9.61 11.12
C PHE A 215 20.71 10.15 12.36
N SER A 216 20.43 9.54 13.53
CA SER A 216 21.02 9.94 14.80
C SER A 216 22.46 9.47 15.03
N ASP A 217 22.99 8.63 14.15
CA ASP A 217 24.33 8.07 14.27
C ASP A 217 25.39 8.82 13.44
N GLY A 218 25.05 9.98 12.88
CA GLY A 218 25.95 10.84 12.12
C GLY A 218 26.27 10.35 10.71
N ARG A 219 25.60 9.30 10.23
CA ARG A 219 25.77 8.86 8.86
C ARG A 219 25.19 9.88 7.87
N GLU A 220 25.69 9.88 6.65
CA GLU A 220 25.20 10.73 5.57
C GLU A 220 23.67 10.59 5.37
N PRO A 221 22.94 11.70 5.22
CA PRO A 221 21.52 11.69 4.97
C PRO A 221 21.17 10.94 3.67
N VAL A 222 20.11 10.16 3.70
CA VAL A 222 19.62 9.48 2.51
C VAL A 222 18.62 10.38 1.79
N ASN A 223 18.98 10.82 0.59
CA ASN A 223 18.17 11.69 -0.26
C ASN A 223 17.64 10.93 -1.47
N ILE A 224 16.32 10.76 -1.54
CA ILE A 224 15.63 10.15 -2.67
C ILE A 224 14.87 11.23 -3.42
N CYS A 225 15.37 11.56 -4.61
CA CYS A 225 14.69 12.50 -5.51
C CYS A 225 14.56 11.89 -6.90
N VAL A 226 13.36 11.46 -7.26
CA VAL A 226 13.05 10.93 -8.59
C VAL A 226 12.05 11.85 -9.27
N PRO A 227 12.52 12.90 -9.95
CA PRO A 227 11.65 13.81 -10.68
C PRO A 227 11.03 13.10 -11.90
N GLU A 228 10.02 13.74 -12.48
CA GLU A 228 9.46 13.29 -13.74
C GLU A 228 10.55 13.14 -14.82
N SER A 229 10.61 11.97 -15.44
CA SER A 229 11.56 11.68 -16.50
C SER A 229 11.35 12.61 -17.73
N LYS A 230 12.39 12.81 -18.52
CA LYS A 230 12.30 13.53 -19.80
C LYS A 230 11.19 12.92 -20.68
N GLY A 231 11.03 11.58 -20.67
CA GLY A 231 10.00 10.86 -21.39
C GLY A 231 8.59 11.22 -20.92
N THR A 232 8.37 11.34 -19.61
CA THR A 232 7.07 11.73 -19.02
C THR A 232 6.72 13.16 -19.41
N LYS A 233 7.64 14.11 -19.25
CA LYS A 233 7.46 15.50 -19.65
C LYS A 233 7.14 15.63 -21.15
N LEU A 234 7.86 14.91 -22.01
CA LEU A 234 7.62 14.91 -23.45
C LEU A 234 6.26 14.30 -23.82
N ALA A 235 5.89 13.17 -23.21
CA ALA A 235 4.60 12.55 -23.43
C ALA A 235 3.43 13.47 -23.03
N SER A 236 3.54 14.15 -21.89
CA SER A 236 2.56 15.12 -21.39
C SER A 236 2.45 16.32 -22.34
N ARG A 237 3.57 16.90 -22.76
CA ARG A 237 3.58 18.01 -23.73
C ARG A 237 2.90 17.62 -25.05
N ARG A 238 3.23 16.45 -25.61
CA ARG A 238 2.63 15.94 -26.86
C ARG A 238 1.12 15.69 -26.72
N MET A 239 0.66 15.22 -25.56
CA MET A 239 -0.76 15.04 -25.29
C MET A 239 -1.48 16.41 -25.24
N ASN A 240 -0.96 17.36 -24.47
CA ASN A 240 -1.57 18.67 -24.28
C ASN A 240 -1.59 19.49 -25.59
N LYS A 241 -0.47 19.50 -26.34
CA LYS A 241 -0.40 20.16 -27.67
C LYS A 241 -1.46 19.62 -28.61
N ALA A 242 -1.62 18.28 -28.65
CA ALA A 242 -2.62 17.69 -29.53
C ALA A 242 -4.07 17.93 -29.09
N LEU A 243 -4.31 18.11 -27.80
CA LEU A 243 -5.63 18.46 -27.26
C LEU A 243 -5.97 19.91 -27.63
N SER A 244 -5.02 20.84 -27.44
CA SER A 244 -5.18 22.24 -27.82
C SER A 244 -5.46 22.41 -29.31
N HIS A 245 -4.66 21.77 -30.19
CA HIS A 245 -4.90 21.82 -31.64
C HIS A 245 -6.26 21.28 -32.10
N ASN A 246 -6.89 20.44 -31.29
CA ASN A 246 -8.21 19.86 -31.61
C ASN A 246 -9.36 20.58 -30.87
N GLY A 247 -9.19 21.85 -30.55
CA GLY A 247 -10.20 22.64 -29.83
C GLY A 247 -10.66 22.01 -28.51
N ASN A 248 -9.72 21.36 -27.79
CA ASN A 248 -9.98 20.59 -26.57
C ASN A 248 -10.91 19.38 -26.70
N GLN A 249 -11.24 18.96 -27.92
CA GLN A 249 -12.02 17.75 -28.16
C GLN A 249 -11.17 16.48 -28.00
N LYS A 250 -11.72 15.48 -27.32
CA LYS A 250 -11.05 14.21 -27.02
C LYS A 250 -11.27 13.19 -28.14
N SER A 251 -10.30 13.07 -29.04
CA SER A 251 -10.27 12.05 -30.10
C SER A 251 -9.70 10.71 -29.64
N ASN A 252 -9.83 9.65 -30.45
CA ASN A 252 -9.18 8.36 -30.20
C ASN A 252 -7.65 8.48 -30.09
N LYS A 253 -7.02 9.39 -30.84
CA LYS A 253 -5.59 9.69 -30.73
C LYS A 253 -5.24 10.31 -29.37
N HIS A 254 -6.11 11.15 -28.82
CA HIS A 254 -5.95 11.70 -27.46
C HIS A 254 -5.91 10.57 -26.42
N TYR A 255 -6.84 9.62 -26.45
CA TYR A 255 -6.85 8.51 -25.50
C TYR A 255 -5.59 7.62 -25.60
N LYS A 256 -5.09 7.37 -26.82
CA LYS A 256 -3.81 6.66 -27.00
C LYS A 256 -2.63 7.44 -26.41
N ARG A 257 -2.59 8.77 -26.58
CA ARG A 257 -1.55 9.62 -25.97
C ARG A 257 -1.68 9.68 -24.45
N LYS A 258 -2.90 9.81 -23.94
CA LYS A 258 -3.16 9.75 -22.49
C LYS A 258 -2.65 8.44 -21.88
N ASN A 259 -2.84 7.31 -22.56
CA ASN A 259 -2.30 6.04 -22.07
C ASN A 259 -0.76 6.01 -22.06
N LYS A 260 -0.09 6.59 -23.07
CA LYS A 260 1.38 6.73 -23.07
C LYS A 260 1.88 7.57 -21.88
N VAL A 261 1.18 8.66 -21.56
CA VAL A 261 1.47 9.48 -20.37
C VAL A 261 1.33 8.67 -19.10
N ARG A 262 0.24 7.90 -18.95
CA ARG A 262 0.02 7.03 -17.78
C ARG A 262 1.12 5.98 -17.62
N ILE A 263 1.57 5.36 -18.71
CA ILE A 263 2.69 4.40 -18.69
C ILE A 263 3.99 5.09 -18.24
N ALA A 264 4.24 6.31 -18.69
CA ALA A 264 5.44 7.04 -18.30
C ALA A 264 5.42 7.40 -16.81
N TYR A 265 4.30 7.89 -16.27
CA TYR A 265 4.13 8.11 -14.83
C TYR A 265 4.24 6.85 -14.00
N GLU A 266 3.72 5.72 -14.50
CA GLU A 266 3.85 4.42 -13.83
C GLU A 266 5.31 3.99 -13.71
N LYS A 267 6.13 4.21 -14.76
CA LYS A 267 7.58 3.96 -14.71
C LYS A 267 8.28 4.84 -13.68
N ASP A 268 7.94 6.13 -13.62
CA ASP A 268 8.55 7.05 -12.65
C ASP A 268 8.14 6.66 -11.21
N LYS A 269 6.88 6.24 -11.00
CA LYS A 269 6.40 5.70 -9.72
C LYS A 269 7.16 4.44 -9.31
N ASN A 270 7.36 3.51 -10.25
CA ASN A 270 8.07 2.26 -9.97
C ASN A 270 9.54 2.52 -9.60
N ARG A 271 10.20 3.47 -10.27
CA ARG A 271 11.57 3.87 -9.90
C ARG A 271 11.64 4.43 -8.48
N ARG A 272 10.68 5.30 -8.10
CA ARG A 272 10.61 5.82 -6.72
C ARG A 272 10.41 4.70 -5.71
N LYS A 273 9.50 3.77 -6.01
CA LYS A 273 9.24 2.63 -5.13
C LYS A 273 10.47 1.72 -5.00
N ASP A 274 11.20 1.46 -6.08
CA ASP A 274 12.42 0.65 -6.05
C ASP A 274 13.49 1.27 -5.14
N LEU A 275 13.73 2.58 -5.28
CA LEU A 275 14.69 3.29 -4.43
C LEU A 275 14.23 3.33 -2.97
N ALA A 276 12.94 3.53 -2.71
CA ALA A 276 12.39 3.47 -1.37
C ALA A 276 12.59 2.09 -0.73
N ASN A 277 12.28 1.02 -1.46
CA ASN A 277 12.45 -0.34 -0.97
C ASN A 277 13.92 -0.66 -0.68
N LYS A 278 14.86 -0.18 -1.51
CA LYS A 278 16.31 -0.34 -1.28
C LYS A 278 16.75 0.37 -0.01
N ALA A 279 16.30 1.62 0.21
CA ALA A 279 16.61 2.36 1.43
C ALA A 279 16.04 1.68 2.67
N VAL A 280 14.78 1.24 2.62
CA VAL A 280 14.15 0.50 3.73
C VAL A 280 14.89 -0.80 4.02
N HIS A 281 15.24 -1.57 2.99
CA HIS A 281 16.00 -2.82 3.15
C HIS A 281 17.37 -2.58 3.78
N GLU A 282 18.09 -1.54 3.36
CA GLU A 282 19.36 -1.14 3.94
C GLU A 282 19.21 -0.79 5.43
N ILE A 283 18.22 0.03 5.78
CA ILE A 283 17.95 0.43 7.16
C ILE A 283 17.64 -0.81 8.01
N LEU A 284 16.71 -1.68 7.58
CA LEU A 284 16.30 -2.87 8.31
C LEU A 284 17.40 -3.94 8.44
N ASN A 285 18.43 -3.91 7.61
CA ASN A 285 19.58 -4.82 7.73
C ASN A 285 20.69 -4.29 8.64
N ASN A 286 20.72 -2.99 8.90
CA ASN A 286 21.77 -2.35 9.68
C ASN A 286 21.38 -2.05 11.14
N TYR A 287 20.07 -2.05 11.45
CA TYR A 287 19.56 -1.66 12.76
C TYR A 287 18.46 -2.61 13.22
N ASP A 288 18.51 -2.99 14.48
CA ASP A 288 17.48 -3.81 15.15
C ASP A 288 16.46 -2.96 15.92
N PHE A 289 16.84 -1.74 16.32
CA PHE A 289 15.97 -0.76 16.96
C PHE A 289 15.93 0.53 16.12
N ILE A 290 14.81 0.81 15.47
CA ILE A 290 14.64 1.96 14.60
C ILE A 290 13.51 2.83 15.14
N ALA A 291 13.80 4.07 15.48
CA ALA A 291 12.82 5.05 15.96
C ALA A 291 12.45 6.04 14.86
N ILE A 292 11.16 6.21 14.61
CA ILE A 292 10.64 7.21 13.66
C ILE A 292 9.52 8.03 14.29
N GLN A 293 9.32 9.26 13.84
CA GLN A 293 8.19 10.09 14.26
C GLN A 293 7.00 9.94 13.31
N ASP A 294 5.75 9.99 13.84
CA ASP A 294 4.54 9.84 13.03
C ASP A 294 4.17 11.12 12.27
N GLU A 295 5.08 11.59 11.44
CA GLU A 295 4.92 12.78 10.61
C GLU A 295 3.80 12.65 9.58
N MET A 296 3.00 13.71 9.39
CA MET A 296 1.96 13.74 8.36
C MET A 296 2.51 14.20 7.00
N ILE A 297 3.43 13.42 6.42
CA ILE A 297 4.12 13.73 5.16
C ILE A 297 3.15 14.08 4.03
N HIS A 298 1.95 13.47 3.99
CA HIS A 298 0.96 13.75 2.96
C HIS A 298 0.43 15.20 3.01
N ASN A 299 0.47 15.87 4.16
CA ASN A 299 0.07 17.27 4.26
C ASN A 299 1.12 18.22 3.65
N TRP A 300 2.38 17.80 3.60
CA TRP A 300 3.46 18.59 3.00
C TRP A 300 3.30 18.77 1.49
N HIS A 301 2.52 17.90 0.83
CA HIS A 301 2.17 18.04 -0.58
C HIS A 301 1.36 19.32 -0.89
N LYS A 302 0.67 19.88 0.10
CA LYS A 302 -0.16 21.07 -0.08
C LYS A 302 0.64 22.37 -0.03
N GLY A 303 1.88 22.32 0.43
CA GLY A 303 2.76 23.47 0.58
C GLY A 303 3.60 23.77 -0.68
N ILE A 304 4.42 24.82 -0.59
CA ILE A 304 5.34 25.29 -1.64
C ILE A 304 6.26 24.15 -2.12
N PHE A 305 6.67 23.26 -1.22
CA PHE A 305 7.56 22.14 -1.50
C PHE A 305 6.81 20.85 -1.94
N GLY A 306 5.50 20.93 -2.21
CA GLY A 306 4.69 19.76 -2.52
C GLY A 306 5.23 18.89 -3.66
N LYS A 307 5.83 19.54 -4.66
CA LYS A 307 6.45 18.84 -5.80
C LYS A 307 7.73 18.10 -5.40
N GLN A 308 8.54 18.67 -4.52
CA GLN A 308 9.75 18.02 -3.97
C GLN A 308 9.37 16.80 -3.12
N VAL A 309 8.39 16.96 -2.22
CA VAL A 309 7.84 15.86 -1.41
C VAL A 309 7.28 14.75 -2.29
N GLN A 310 6.56 15.08 -3.38
CA GLN A 310 6.06 14.09 -4.34
C GLN A 310 7.18 13.26 -4.99
N HIS A 311 8.36 13.84 -5.18
CA HIS A 311 9.51 13.18 -5.81
C HIS A 311 10.37 12.39 -4.81
N SER A 312 10.26 12.63 -3.51
CA SER A 312 11.17 12.09 -2.48
C SER A 312 10.87 10.67 -2.03
N ALA A 313 9.70 10.12 -2.31
CA ALA A 313 9.25 8.81 -1.81
C ALA A 313 9.20 8.63 -0.27
N MET A 314 9.44 9.68 0.53
CA MET A 314 9.45 9.63 2.01
C MET A 314 8.22 8.95 2.59
N GLY A 315 7.01 9.26 2.07
CA GLY A 315 5.77 8.64 2.54
C GLY A 315 5.75 7.13 2.35
N VAL A 316 6.36 6.61 1.27
CA VAL A 316 6.47 5.16 1.03
C VAL A 316 7.44 4.55 2.04
N ILE A 317 8.59 5.17 2.27
CA ILE A 317 9.61 4.70 3.23
C ILE A 317 9.02 4.65 4.63
N LYS A 318 8.36 5.72 5.06
CA LYS A 318 7.73 5.78 6.38
C LYS A 318 6.72 4.66 6.59
N GLU A 319 5.82 4.44 5.62
CA GLU A 319 4.80 3.39 5.72
C GLU A 319 5.40 1.97 5.70
N GLU A 320 6.42 1.73 4.89
CA GLU A 320 7.14 0.45 4.86
C GLU A 320 7.89 0.20 6.18
N LEU A 321 8.60 1.20 6.71
CA LEU A 321 9.24 1.12 8.04
C LEU A 321 8.22 0.87 9.14
N LYS A 322 7.13 1.65 9.20
CA LYS A 322 6.07 1.51 10.21
C LYS A 322 5.46 0.11 10.26
N ASN A 323 5.44 -0.60 9.14
CA ASN A 323 4.91 -1.96 9.04
C ASN A 323 5.98 -3.05 9.23
N SER A 324 7.21 -2.67 9.55
CA SER A 324 8.33 -3.60 9.73
C SER A 324 8.57 -3.88 11.22
N SER A 325 9.16 -5.05 11.53
CA SER A 325 9.60 -5.39 12.88
C SER A 325 10.81 -4.54 13.28
N GLY A 326 10.99 -4.28 14.58
CA GLY A 326 12.10 -3.49 15.11
C GLY A 326 11.95 -1.97 14.88
N VAL A 327 10.78 -1.50 14.39
CA VAL A 327 10.51 -0.08 14.17
C VAL A 327 9.51 0.43 15.21
N TYR A 328 9.88 1.51 15.86
CA TYR A 328 9.15 2.14 16.96
C TYR A 328 8.71 3.55 16.55
N VAL A 329 7.42 3.85 16.76
CA VAL A 329 6.82 5.09 16.28
C VAL A 329 6.55 6.02 17.46
N VAL A 330 7.19 7.19 17.46
CA VAL A 330 6.98 8.27 18.42
C VAL A 330 5.80 9.15 17.95
N SER A 331 5.05 9.70 18.91
CA SER A 331 3.94 10.61 18.63
C SER A 331 4.38 11.79 17.75
N ARG A 332 3.49 12.22 16.84
CA ARG A 332 3.73 13.42 16.00
C ARG A 332 3.87 14.71 16.84
N ASP A 333 3.26 14.73 18.02
CA ASP A 333 3.21 15.91 18.87
C ASP A 333 4.49 16.05 19.73
N PHE A 334 5.40 15.07 19.66
CA PHE A 334 6.69 15.13 20.32
C PHE A 334 7.56 16.23 19.70
N PRO A 335 8.05 17.20 20.51
CA PRO A 335 8.78 18.36 19.97
C PRO A 335 10.26 18.03 19.70
N SER A 336 10.56 17.04 18.88
CA SER A 336 11.90 16.52 18.62
C SER A 336 12.94 17.57 18.27
N THR A 337 12.55 18.58 17.47
CA THR A 337 13.45 19.67 17.05
C THR A 337 13.68 20.71 18.14
N GLN A 338 12.81 20.79 19.17
CA GLN A 338 12.86 21.87 20.20
C GLN A 338 13.41 21.39 21.55
N ILE A 339 13.21 20.11 21.89
CA ILE A 339 13.64 19.57 23.17
C ILE A 339 15.17 19.49 23.27
N CYS A 340 15.73 19.94 24.39
CA CYS A 340 17.15 19.79 24.65
C CYS A 340 17.43 18.39 25.21
N PRO A 341 18.37 17.61 24.63
CA PRO A 341 18.72 16.29 25.17
C PRO A 341 19.33 16.31 26.54
N GLU A 342 20.02 17.42 26.91
CA GLU A 342 20.70 17.55 28.21
C GLU A 342 19.78 18.00 29.36
N CYS A 343 19.00 19.07 29.15
CA CYS A 343 18.18 19.63 30.22
C CYS A 343 16.67 19.41 30.07
N GLY A 344 16.22 18.79 29.01
CA GLY A 344 14.80 18.52 28.74
C GLY A 344 13.93 19.76 28.43
N LYS A 345 14.48 20.97 28.49
CA LYS A 345 13.74 22.21 28.26
C LYS A 345 13.56 22.48 26.74
N LEU A 346 12.47 23.17 26.39
CA LEU A 346 12.13 23.47 24.99
C LEU A 346 12.75 24.79 24.55
N THR A 347 13.54 24.77 23.49
CA THR A 347 14.12 25.97 22.86
C THR A 347 13.62 26.03 21.39
N LYS A 348 12.93 27.13 21.03
CA LYS A 348 12.45 27.35 19.67
C LYS A 348 13.54 28.04 18.84
N HIS A 349 13.79 27.48 17.66
CA HIS A 349 14.69 28.08 16.66
C HIS A 349 13.95 28.40 15.37
N PRO A 350 14.32 29.47 14.67
CA PRO A 350 13.82 29.76 13.33
C PRO A 350 14.13 28.59 12.36
N LEU A 351 13.25 28.34 11.41
CA LEU A 351 13.42 27.26 10.44
C LEU A 351 14.69 27.38 9.57
N LYS A 352 15.20 28.61 9.39
CA LYS A 352 16.45 28.89 8.66
C LYS A 352 17.70 28.42 9.41
N MET A 353 17.63 28.31 10.74
CA MET A 353 18.77 27.90 11.56
C MET A 353 18.94 26.40 11.52
N ARG A 354 20.08 25.94 11.05
CA ARG A 354 20.39 24.50 10.87
C ARG A 354 21.11 23.90 12.08
N SER A 355 21.76 24.74 12.92
CA SER A 355 22.30 24.34 14.22
C SER A 355 21.25 24.44 15.30
N TYR A 356 21.49 23.76 16.42
CA TYR A 356 20.70 23.85 17.63
C TYR A 356 21.56 24.39 18.80
N THR A 357 21.07 25.35 19.56
CA THR A 357 21.68 25.82 20.78
C THR A 357 20.63 26.01 21.86
N CYS A 358 20.77 25.33 22.99
CA CYS A 358 19.84 25.45 24.11
C CYS A 358 20.00 26.78 24.80
N GLN A 359 18.91 27.52 24.97
CA GLN A 359 18.93 28.83 25.68
C GLN A 359 19.10 28.69 27.19
N TYR A 360 18.93 27.48 27.76
CA TYR A 360 18.94 27.26 29.21
C TYR A 360 20.24 26.65 29.72
N CYS A 361 20.82 25.68 29.01
CA CYS A 361 22.04 25.00 29.44
C CYS A 361 23.23 25.20 28.50
N GLY A 362 23.05 25.93 27.38
CA GLY A 362 24.12 26.17 26.42
C GLY A 362 24.48 24.98 25.52
N TYR A 363 23.82 23.84 25.66
CA TYR A 363 24.07 22.67 24.79
C TYR A 363 23.98 23.06 23.31
N HIS A 364 25.02 22.73 22.55
CA HIS A 364 25.10 23.04 21.13
C HIS A 364 25.22 21.76 20.26
N HIS A 365 24.51 21.72 19.15
CA HIS A 365 24.65 20.68 18.14
C HIS A 365 24.71 21.31 16.74
N PRO A 366 25.68 20.93 15.90
CA PRO A 366 25.88 21.54 14.57
C PRO A 366 24.73 21.25 13.60
N SER A 367 24.08 20.10 13.73
CA SER A 367 22.92 19.68 12.91
C SER A 367 21.66 19.57 13.78
N ARG A 368 20.69 20.47 13.55
CA ARG A 368 19.40 20.43 14.23
C ARG A 368 18.60 19.17 13.89
N ASP A 369 18.67 18.72 12.64
CA ASP A 369 17.90 17.60 12.14
C ASP A 369 18.49 16.26 12.68
N GLU A 370 19.82 16.14 12.80
CA GLU A 370 20.50 15.01 13.46
C GLU A 370 20.17 14.96 14.98
N LYS A 371 20.20 16.14 15.64
CA LYS A 371 19.78 16.24 17.04
C LYS A 371 18.32 15.82 17.21
N ALA A 372 17.43 16.18 16.27
CA ALA A 372 16.03 15.76 16.29
C ALA A 372 15.89 14.23 16.15
N ALA A 373 16.66 13.63 15.25
CA ALA A 373 16.72 12.17 15.11
C ALA A 373 17.18 11.49 16.40
N GLY A 374 18.20 12.05 17.08
CA GLY A 374 18.64 11.59 18.40
C GLY A 374 17.55 11.71 19.48
N SER A 375 16.83 12.83 19.50
CA SER A 375 15.72 13.02 20.44
C SER A 375 14.57 12.03 20.19
N ILE A 376 14.27 11.70 18.93
CA ILE A 376 13.27 10.67 18.56
C ILE A 376 13.71 9.29 19.08
N LEU A 377 14.99 8.95 18.95
CA LEU A 377 15.54 7.69 19.45
C LEU A 377 15.40 7.56 20.96
N GLU A 378 15.81 8.57 21.71
CA GLU A 378 15.74 8.55 23.18
C GLU A 378 14.29 8.51 23.68
N GLU A 379 13.37 9.24 23.05
CA GLU A 379 11.94 9.17 23.39
C GLU A 379 11.35 7.78 23.10
N ALA A 380 11.70 7.16 21.98
CA ALA A 380 11.29 5.80 21.69
C ALA A 380 11.80 4.81 22.75
N LYS A 381 13.09 4.86 23.09
CA LYS A 381 13.68 4.06 24.17
C LYS A 381 12.96 4.27 25.49
N ARG A 382 12.66 5.54 25.84
CA ARG A 382 11.93 5.87 27.07
C ARG A 382 10.55 5.23 27.11
N ILE A 383 9.77 5.37 26.03
CA ILE A 383 8.41 4.82 25.93
C ILE A 383 8.44 3.29 26.06
N TYR A 384 9.36 2.64 25.38
CA TYR A 384 9.41 1.18 25.32
C TYR A 384 10.05 0.54 26.56
N ARG A 385 10.96 1.22 27.25
CA ARG A 385 11.44 0.81 28.59
C ARG A 385 10.31 0.85 29.61
N LEU A 386 9.49 1.90 29.61
CA LEU A 386 8.33 2.02 30.51
C LEU A 386 7.23 0.98 30.24
N SER A 387 7.15 0.44 29.02
CA SER A 387 6.20 -0.63 28.66
C SER A 387 6.67 -2.05 29.01
N GLY A 388 7.79 -2.19 29.76
CA GLY A 388 8.27 -3.49 30.24
C GLY A 388 9.05 -4.32 29.22
N ILE A 389 9.51 -3.73 28.12
CA ILE A 389 10.37 -4.38 27.12
C ILE A 389 11.86 -4.22 27.51
N GLU A 390 12.17 -4.23 28.78
CA GLU A 390 13.57 -4.23 29.28
C GLU A 390 14.37 -5.50 28.97
N SER A 391 13.77 -6.51 28.33
CA SER A 391 14.40 -7.81 28.16
C SER A 391 15.15 -8.03 26.84
N VAL A 392 15.35 -6.98 26.03
CA VAL A 392 16.00 -7.16 24.70
C VAL A 392 17.53 -7.08 24.76
N GLU A 393 18.10 -6.56 25.85
CA GLU A 393 19.57 -6.51 25.98
C GLU A 393 20.21 -7.82 26.47
N SER A 394 19.43 -8.82 26.93
CA SER A 394 20.00 -10.02 27.55
C SER A 394 19.43 -11.37 27.11
N ARG A 395 18.46 -11.43 26.19
CA ARG A 395 17.97 -12.73 25.70
C ARG A 395 17.70 -12.66 24.19
N GLY A 396 18.47 -13.41 23.42
CA GLY A 396 18.16 -13.73 22.05
C GLY A 396 16.83 -14.46 21.97
N GLY A 397 15.91 -13.96 21.18
CA GLY A 397 14.68 -14.65 20.84
C GLY A 397 13.40 -13.98 21.35
N GLN A 398 12.55 -13.66 20.41
CA GLN A 398 11.12 -13.36 20.54
C GLN A 398 10.72 -12.01 21.11
N THR A 399 10.77 -10.98 20.27
CA THR A 399 9.97 -9.77 20.49
C THR A 399 8.56 -9.97 19.91
N HIS A 400 7.62 -10.38 20.77
CA HIS A 400 6.20 -10.21 20.50
C HIS A 400 5.89 -8.71 20.57
N CYS A 401 5.65 -8.07 19.44
CA CYS A 401 5.13 -6.72 19.40
C CYS A 401 3.66 -6.75 19.83
N THR A 402 3.40 -6.46 21.10
CA THR A 402 2.03 -6.35 21.67
C THR A 402 1.28 -5.11 21.24
N CYS A 403 1.82 -4.29 20.37
CA CYS A 403 1.10 -3.17 19.75
C CYS A 403 -0.03 -3.58 18.80
N ALA A 404 -0.25 -4.88 18.60
CA ALA A 404 -1.32 -5.40 17.73
C ALA A 404 -2.68 -5.51 18.42
N GLU A 405 -2.77 -5.49 19.74
CA GLU A 405 -4.04 -5.80 20.40
C GLU A 405 -5.06 -4.65 20.42
N SER A 406 -4.64 -3.40 20.38
CA SER A 406 -5.57 -2.27 20.28
C SER A 406 -6.12 -2.03 18.88
N ASN A 407 -5.55 -2.63 17.83
CA ASN A 407 -6.00 -2.53 16.45
C ASN A 407 -6.66 -3.80 15.91
N LEU A 408 -6.66 -4.90 16.65
CA LEU A 408 -7.23 -6.19 16.24
C LEU A 408 -8.77 -6.26 16.38
N HIS A 409 -9.42 -5.29 17.03
CA HIS A 409 -10.89 -5.17 17.04
C HIS A 409 -11.43 -4.33 15.90
N GLN A 410 -10.58 -3.71 15.10
CA GLN A 410 -10.99 -3.10 13.84
C GLN A 410 -10.29 -3.87 12.72
N GLY A 411 -11.06 -4.73 12.05
CA GLY A 411 -10.63 -5.47 10.85
C GLY A 411 -10.14 -4.54 9.74
N LYS A 412 -8.99 -3.94 9.90
CA LYS A 412 -8.23 -3.32 8.83
C LYS A 412 -7.42 -4.40 8.15
N VAL A 413 -8.06 -5.09 7.22
CA VAL A 413 -7.37 -5.42 5.99
C VAL A 413 -6.93 -4.07 5.42
N ILE A 414 -5.69 -3.68 5.67
CA ILE A 414 -5.05 -2.59 4.96
C ILE A 414 -4.86 -3.13 3.54
N ALA A 415 -5.89 -2.96 2.72
CA ALA A 415 -5.66 -2.91 1.30
C ALA A 415 -4.62 -1.80 1.12
N CYS A 416 -3.44 -2.16 0.60
CA CYS A 416 -2.51 -1.20 0.04
C CYS A 416 -3.25 -0.53 -1.12
N GLU A 417 -4.11 0.43 -0.82
CA GLU A 417 -4.56 1.41 -1.77
C GLU A 417 -3.37 2.31 -2.06
N ALA A 418 -2.67 1.95 -3.12
CA ALA A 418 -1.99 2.95 -3.90
C ALA A 418 -3.09 3.90 -4.40
N GLY A 419 -3.50 4.84 -3.56
CA GLY A 419 -4.35 5.94 -3.91
C GLY A 419 -3.62 6.78 -4.94
N SER A 420 -3.84 6.47 -6.20
CA SER A 420 -3.65 7.44 -7.27
C SER A 420 -4.97 8.17 -7.41
N PRO A 421 -4.97 9.51 -7.31
CA PRO A 421 -6.15 10.26 -7.70
C PRO A 421 -6.44 9.92 -9.16
N CYS A 422 -7.65 9.45 -9.42
CA CYS A 422 -8.17 9.38 -10.77
C CYS A 422 -8.30 10.83 -11.27
N PHE A 423 -7.46 11.22 -12.21
CA PHE A 423 -7.78 12.25 -13.19
C PHE A 423 -8.49 11.65 -14.38
#